data_ee0a57e307d0b08d44d75e0e93e329d7
#
_entry.id   ee0a57e307d0b08d44d75e0e93e329d7
#
_cell.length_a   1.000
_cell.length_b   1.000
_cell.length_c   1.000
_cell.angle_alpha   90.00
_cell.angle_beta   90.00
_cell.angle_gamma   90.00
#
_symmetry.space_group_name_H-M   'P 1'
#
loop_
_entity.id
_entity.type
_entity.pdbx_description
1 polymer ?
#
loop_
_entity_poly.entity_id
_entity_poly.type
_entity_poly.pdbx_seq_one_letter_code
_entity_poly.pdbx_strand_id
1 'polypeptide(L)'
;MMTQDYFKRMVADLKATYKDQLCEESLVDIDAAATLADFIGVLKKYAAFLKYKNIPKADWARKWFGEYLEEANEQGCYLDQRVLIQTPQQPIVLFGNSVANLTIAENGLYSVTCQDNSQLFIFAMSPCVLRVRLKDKSTAHKAYIHKKAQVKIRKV
;
A
#
# COMPACT_ATOMS: atom_id res chain seq x y z
N MET A 1 14.58 10.59 8.64
CA MET A 1 14.96 9.29 8.04
C MET A 1 15.08 8.24 9.14
N MET A 2 14.51 7.10 8.91
CA MET A 2 14.57 5.97 9.85
C MET A 2 16.01 5.51 10.07
N THR A 3 16.46 5.38 11.32
CA THR A 3 17.79 4.89 11.63
C THR A 3 17.92 3.40 11.36
N GLN A 4 19.14 2.93 11.08
CA GLN A 4 19.41 1.51 10.83
C GLN A 4 19.04 0.62 12.02
N ASP A 5 19.29 1.11 13.22
CA ASP A 5 18.96 0.36 14.44
C ASP A 5 17.43 0.21 14.63
N TYR A 6 16.69 1.30 14.41
CA TYR A 6 15.23 1.26 14.45
C TYR A 6 14.67 0.33 13.37
N PHE A 7 15.19 0.43 12.14
CA PHE A 7 14.80 -0.42 11.02
C PHE A 7 15.01 -1.91 11.33
N LYS A 8 16.17 -2.27 11.86
CA LYS A 8 16.46 -3.67 12.25
C LYS A 8 15.50 -4.19 13.29
N ARG A 9 15.15 -3.37 14.29
CA ARG A 9 14.17 -3.75 15.32
C ARG A 9 12.78 -3.91 14.73
N MET A 10 12.38 -3.04 13.81
CA MET A 10 11.11 -3.13 13.09
C MET A 10 11.01 -4.45 12.31
N VAL A 11 12.02 -4.79 11.53
CA VAL A 11 12.06 -6.02 10.74
C VAL A 11 12.04 -7.26 11.65
N ALA A 12 12.79 -7.25 12.75
CA ALA A 12 12.79 -8.34 13.71
C ALA A 12 11.40 -8.55 14.34
N ASP A 13 10.71 -7.48 14.69
CA ASP A 13 9.34 -7.53 15.22
C ASP A 13 8.34 -8.05 14.18
N LEU A 14 8.47 -7.65 12.92
CA LEU A 14 7.64 -8.18 11.84
C LEU A 14 7.78 -9.71 11.73
N LYS A 15 9.02 -10.18 11.68
CA LYS A 15 9.31 -11.60 11.56
C LYS A 15 8.81 -12.41 12.75
N ALA A 16 8.92 -11.86 13.96
CA ALA A 16 8.41 -12.49 15.18
C ALA A 16 6.87 -12.50 15.20
N THR A 17 6.23 -11.39 14.85
CA THR A 17 4.77 -11.22 14.89
C THR A 17 4.07 -12.11 13.83
N TYR A 18 4.64 -12.22 12.64
CA TYR A 18 4.03 -12.93 11.51
C TYR A 18 4.77 -14.20 11.11
N LYS A 19 5.52 -14.79 12.01
CA LYS A 19 6.40 -15.95 11.81
C LYS A 19 5.81 -17.05 10.94
N ASP A 20 4.57 -17.46 11.22
CA ASP A 20 3.92 -18.58 10.53
C ASP A 20 3.17 -18.15 9.26
N GLN A 21 3.23 -16.87 8.93
CA GLN A 21 2.47 -16.27 7.82
C GLN A 21 3.34 -15.76 6.68
N LEU A 22 4.65 -15.69 6.88
CA LEU A 22 5.61 -15.25 5.88
C LEU A 22 6.16 -16.48 5.13
N CYS A 23 6.17 -16.41 3.79
CA CYS A 23 6.79 -17.44 2.96
C CYS A 23 8.31 -17.22 2.87
N GLU A 24 9.03 -18.26 2.46
CA GLU A 24 10.49 -18.21 2.33
C GLU A 24 10.96 -17.08 1.41
N GLU A 25 10.30 -16.89 0.27
CA GLU A 25 10.64 -15.82 -0.68
C GLU A 25 10.49 -14.43 -0.05
N SER A 26 9.39 -14.20 0.67
CA SER A 26 9.18 -12.91 1.34
C SER A 26 10.20 -12.67 2.45
N LEU A 27 10.61 -13.71 3.17
CA LEU A 27 11.66 -13.61 4.19
C LEU A 27 13.01 -13.21 3.57
N VAL A 28 13.37 -13.80 2.44
CA VAL A 28 14.60 -13.45 1.71
C VAL A 28 14.57 -11.95 1.31
N ASP A 29 13.47 -11.48 0.75
CA ASP A 29 13.33 -10.10 0.33
C ASP A 29 13.32 -9.13 1.52
N ILE A 30 12.67 -9.50 2.63
CA ILE A 30 12.66 -8.73 3.87
C ILE A 30 14.08 -8.63 4.46
N ASP A 31 14.81 -9.72 4.48
CA ASP A 31 16.20 -9.74 5.00
C ASP A 31 17.16 -8.94 4.11
N ALA A 32 16.89 -8.84 2.81
CA ALA A 32 17.66 -8.03 1.88
C ALA A 32 17.34 -6.53 1.97
N ALA A 33 16.21 -6.14 2.54
CA ALA A 33 15.83 -4.74 2.69
C ALA A 33 16.74 -4.04 3.71
N ALA A 34 17.22 -2.85 3.35
CA ALA A 34 18.10 -2.04 4.19
C ALA A 34 17.44 -0.74 4.66
N THR A 35 16.37 -0.31 4.02
CA THR A 35 15.67 0.95 4.28
C THR A 35 14.17 0.75 4.35
N LEU A 36 13.46 1.75 4.89
CA LEU A 36 11.99 1.75 4.87
C LEU A 36 11.46 1.69 3.43
N ALA A 37 12.10 2.37 2.50
CA ALA A 37 11.73 2.33 1.07
C ALA A 37 11.82 0.91 0.50
N ASP A 38 12.92 0.20 0.78
CA ASP A 38 13.08 -1.20 0.36
C ASP A 38 11.99 -2.09 0.95
N PHE A 39 11.71 -1.91 2.23
CA PHE A 39 10.69 -2.68 2.95
C PHE A 39 9.29 -2.43 2.36
N ILE A 40 8.92 -1.18 2.10
CA ILE A 40 7.65 -0.86 1.44
C ILE A 40 7.59 -1.45 0.03
N GLY A 41 8.70 -1.48 -0.69
CA GLY A 41 8.81 -2.17 -1.97
C GLY A 41 8.47 -3.67 -1.86
N VAL A 42 8.95 -4.32 -0.81
CA VAL A 42 8.60 -5.72 -0.51
C VAL A 42 7.11 -5.85 -0.22
N LEU A 43 6.54 -4.98 0.60
CA LEU A 43 5.09 -5.00 0.88
C LEU A 43 4.27 -4.88 -0.41
N LYS A 44 4.64 -3.98 -1.31
CA LYS A 44 3.96 -3.79 -2.60
C LYS A 44 4.08 -5.03 -3.49
N LYS A 45 5.26 -5.64 -3.55
CA LYS A 45 5.51 -6.85 -4.32
C LYS A 45 4.59 -7.99 -3.88
N TYR A 46 4.46 -8.19 -2.58
CA TYR A 46 3.67 -9.28 -2.02
C TYR A 46 2.20 -8.93 -1.76
N ALA A 47 1.81 -7.68 -1.86
CA ALA A 47 0.40 -7.26 -1.77
C ALA A 47 -0.50 -7.99 -2.78
N ALA A 48 0.06 -8.33 -3.95
CA ALA A 48 -0.64 -9.10 -4.97
C ALA A 48 -0.76 -10.59 -4.64
N PHE A 49 0.21 -11.13 -3.90
CA PHE A 49 0.35 -12.55 -3.60
C PHE A 49 -0.18 -12.93 -2.22
N LEU A 50 -0.24 -11.97 -1.30
CA LEU A 50 -0.81 -12.16 0.02
C LEU A 50 -2.34 -12.24 -0.09
N LYS A 51 -2.78 -13.20 -0.88
CA LYS A 51 -4.15 -13.51 -1.22
C LYS A 51 -5.03 -13.72 0.02
N TYR A 52 -4.43 -13.94 1.16
CA TYR A 52 -5.12 -14.42 2.34
C TYR A 52 -4.74 -13.70 3.64
N LYS A 53 -3.80 -12.75 3.62
CA LYS A 53 -3.26 -12.21 4.88
C LYS A 53 -2.92 -10.74 4.73
N ASN A 54 -3.48 -9.91 5.59
CA ASN A 54 -3.09 -8.51 5.72
C ASN A 54 -1.84 -8.43 6.59
N ILE A 55 -0.71 -8.35 5.94
CA ILE A 55 0.58 -8.23 6.60
C ILE A 55 1.31 -7.02 6.01
N PRO A 56 1.72 -6.08 6.86
CA PRO A 56 1.37 -5.97 8.27
C PRO A 56 -0.06 -5.47 8.50
N LYS A 57 -0.61 -5.75 9.68
CA LYS A 57 -1.86 -5.16 10.12
C LYS A 57 -1.66 -3.70 10.52
N ALA A 58 -2.76 -2.92 10.52
CA ALA A 58 -2.72 -1.50 10.82
C ALA A 58 -2.05 -1.17 12.17
N ASP A 59 -2.32 -1.94 13.23
CA ASP A 59 -1.72 -1.69 14.55
C ASP A 59 -0.20 -1.86 14.55
N TRP A 60 0.29 -2.86 13.83
CA TRP A 60 1.73 -3.02 13.64
C TRP A 60 2.33 -1.84 12.86
N ALA A 61 1.66 -1.43 11.80
CA ALA A 61 2.10 -0.28 11.00
C ALA A 61 2.07 1.03 11.82
N ARG A 62 1.06 1.24 12.65
CA ARG A 62 1.00 2.40 13.56
C ARG A 62 2.18 2.43 14.52
N LYS A 63 2.53 1.29 15.08
CA LYS A 63 3.67 1.16 16.00
C LYS A 63 4.98 1.57 15.34
N TRP A 64 5.22 1.11 14.12
CA TRP A 64 6.52 1.23 13.47
C TRP A 64 6.65 2.39 12.49
N PHE A 65 5.56 2.76 11.81
CA PHE A 65 5.57 3.85 10.84
C PHE A 65 5.16 5.21 11.44
N GLY A 66 4.60 5.23 12.65
CA GLY A 66 3.98 6.42 13.21
C GLY A 66 4.84 7.69 13.19
N GLU A 67 6.14 7.57 13.45
CA GLU A 67 7.09 8.68 13.40
C GLU A 67 7.71 8.89 12.01
N TYR A 68 7.45 8.00 11.07
CA TYR A 68 8.06 7.97 9.73
C TYR A 68 7.03 8.01 8.61
N LEU A 69 5.86 8.59 8.87
CA LEU A 69 4.76 8.65 7.90
C LEU A 69 5.15 9.41 6.63
N GLU A 70 5.90 10.50 6.77
CA GLU A 70 6.36 11.26 5.62
C GLU A 70 7.24 10.41 4.70
N GLU A 71 8.20 9.69 5.27
CA GLU A 71 9.06 8.77 4.53
C GLU A 71 8.26 7.64 3.87
N ALA A 72 7.25 7.10 4.56
CA ALA A 72 6.34 6.11 4.00
C ALA A 72 5.49 6.69 2.86
N ASN A 73 5.00 7.91 3.01
CA ASN A 73 4.21 8.60 2.00
C ASN A 73 4.99 8.83 0.70
N GLU A 74 6.26 9.16 0.80
CA GLU A 74 7.16 9.29 -0.36
C GLU A 74 7.22 7.99 -1.17
N GLN A 75 7.00 6.86 -0.52
CA GLN A 75 6.94 5.54 -1.16
C GLN A 75 5.51 5.12 -1.54
N GLY A 76 4.54 6.03 -1.47
CA GLY A 76 3.15 5.74 -1.82
C GLY A 76 2.40 4.90 -0.79
N CYS A 77 2.88 4.86 0.45
CA CYS A 77 2.26 4.14 1.55
C CYS A 77 1.63 5.14 2.53
N TYR A 78 0.32 5.03 2.76
CA TYR A 78 -0.45 5.96 3.58
C TYR A 78 -1.16 5.21 4.71
N LEU A 79 -1.01 5.69 5.93
CA LEU A 79 -1.59 5.10 7.14
C LEU A 79 -2.41 6.14 7.91
N ASP A 80 -3.72 5.87 8.10
CA ASP A 80 -4.64 6.71 8.86
C ASP A 80 -4.68 8.17 8.39
N GLN A 81 -4.60 8.41 7.08
CA GLN A 81 -4.49 9.75 6.51
C GLN A 81 -5.61 10.04 5.51
N ARG A 82 -5.95 11.33 5.38
CA ARG A 82 -6.74 11.85 4.28
C ARG A 82 -5.81 12.49 3.27
N VAL A 83 -5.78 11.97 2.05
CA VAL A 83 -4.81 12.41 1.05
C VAL A 83 -5.44 12.64 -0.32
N LEU A 84 -4.86 13.57 -1.06
CA LEU A 84 -5.09 13.76 -2.47
C LEU A 84 -3.89 13.19 -3.22
N ILE A 85 -4.12 12.21 -4.08
CA ILE A 85 -3.07 11.58 -4.87
C ILE A 85 -3.33 11.90 -6.33
N GLN A 86 -2.36 12.50 -6.99
CA GLN A 86 -2.48 12.91 -8.39
C GLN A 86 -1.46 12.13 -9.24
N THR A 87 -1.96 11.42 -10.23
CA THR A 87 -1.18 10.68 -11.23
C THR A 87 0.07 10.03 -10.62
N PRO A 88 -0.10 9.02 -9.74
CA PRO A 88 1.00 8.48 -8.97
C PRO A 88 2.03 7.80 -9.89
N GLN A 89 3.30 7.97 -9.57
CA GLN A 89 4.41 7.38 -10.33
C GLN A 89 4.80 6.00 -9.80
N GLN A 90 4.07 5.48 -8.83
CA GLN A 90 4.35 4.21 -8.17
C GLN A 90 3.06 3.57 -7.64
N PRO A 91 3.06 2.26 -7.37
CA PRO A 91 1.93 1.61 -6.71
C PRO A 91 1.63 2.26 -5.35
N ILE A 92 0.35 2.35 -5.02
CA ILE A 92 -0.13 2.95 -3.78
C ILE A 92 -0.65 1.87 -2.84
N VAL A 93 -0.38 2.03 -1.55
CA VAL A 93 -0.93 1.18 -0.49
C VAL A 93 -1.59 2.08 0.57
N LEU A 94 -2.84 1.79 0.86
CA LEU A 94 -3.62 2.47 1.89
C LEU A 94 -3.87 1.51 3.06
N PHE A 95 -3.47 1.94 4.26
CA PHE A 95 -3.64 1.19 5.50
C PHE A 95 -4.57 1.90 6.49
N GLY A 96 -5.12 1.14 7.41
CA GLY A 96 -5.89 1.66 8.53
C GLY A 96 -7.16 2.37 8.09
N ASN A 97 -7.36 3.58 8.57
CA ASN A 97 -8.52 4.40 8.25
C ASN A 97 -8.20 5.49 7.21
N SER A 98 -7.33 5.19 6.26
CA SER A 98 -6.96 6.13 5.21
C SER A 98 -8.14 6.41 4.26
N VAL A 99 -8.25 7.65 3.82
CA VAL A 99 -9.19 8.09 2.78
C VAL A 99 -8.40 8.80 1.70
N ALA A 100 -8.43 8.29 0.49
CA ALA A 100 -7.70 8.86 -0.63
C ALA A 100 -8.64 9.27 -1.76
N ASN A 101 -8.44 10.48 -2.28
CA ASN A 101 -8.95 10.90 -3.57
C ASN A 101 -7.84 10.73 -4.61
N LEU A 102 -8.02 9.80 -5.52
CA LEU A 102 -7.06 9.48 -6.56
C LEU A 102 -7.51 10.08 -7.89
N THR A 103 -6.74 11.02 -8.41
CA THR A 103 -6.95 11.58 -9.75
C THR A 103 -5.86 11.10 -10.67
N ILE A 104 -6.24 10.51 -11.81
CA ILE A 104 -5.32 10.07 -12.84
C ILE A 104 -5.57 10.92 -14.10
N ALA A 105 -4.61 11.75 -14.45
CA ALA A 105 -4.68 12.70 -15.57
C ALA A 105 -3.80 12.31 -16.76
N GLU A 106 -3.07 11.21 -16.68
CA GLU A 106 -2.18 10.73 -17.74
C GLU A 106 -2.46 9.27 -18.07
N ASN A 107 -2.26 8.91 -19.33
CA ASN A 107 -2.34 7.52 -19.77
C ASN A 107 -1.27 6.70 -19.04
N GLY A 108 -1.60 5.50 -18.69
CA GLY A 108 -0.65 4.62 -18.01
C GLY A 108 -1.32 3.45 -17.30
N LEU A 109 -0.49 2.68 -16.61
CA LEU A 109 -0.90 1.55 -15.79
C LEU A 109 -0.67 1.90 -14.32
N TYR A 110 -1.73 1.86 -13.54
CA TYR A 110 -1.73 2.26 -12.13
C TYR A 110 -2.24 1.13 -11.24
N SER A 111 -1.78 1.10 -10.00
CA SER A 111 -2.14 0.07 -9.03
C SER A 111 -2.33 0.67 -7.65
N VAL A 112 -3.42 0.29 -6.99
CA VAL A 112 -3.71 0.65 -5.60
C VAL A 112 -4.15 -0.59 -4.83
N THR A 113 -3.58 -0.79 -3.65
CA THR A 113 -4.02 -1.79 -2.68
C THR A 113 -4.59 -1.08 -1.47
N CYS A 114 -5.81 -1.42 -1.10
CA CYS A 114 -6.51 -0.86 0.06
C CYS A 114 -6.68 -1.95 1.11
N GLN A 115 -6.35 -1.66 2.35
CA GLN A 115 -6.46 -2.59 3.48
C GLN A 115 -7.26 -1.96 4.62
N ASP A 116 -7.66 -2.79 5.56
CA ASP A 116 -8.39 -2.41 6.78
C ASP A 116 -9.73 -1.69 6.45
N ASN A 117 -9.92 -0.47 6.94
CA ASN A 117 -11.12 0.33 6.68
C ASN A 117 -10.86 1.48 5.68
N SER A 118 -9.81 1.38 4.87
CA SER A 118 -9.45 2.45 3.96
C SER A 118 -10.49 2.62 2.84
N GLN A 119 -10.60 3.83 2.33
CA GLN A 119 -11.55 4.23 1.29
C GLN A 119 -10.81 4.92 0.15
N LEU A 120 -11.13 4.53 -1.07
CA LEU A 120 -10.56 5.11 -2.28
C LEU A 120 -11.66 5.70 -3.15
N PHE A 121 -11.53 6.99 -3.49
CA PHE A 121 -12.38 7.65 -4.46
C PHE A 121 -11.59 7.87 -5.75
N ILE A 122 -12.12 7.39 -6.87
CA ILE A 122 -11.39 7.30 -8.15
C ILE A 122 -11.92 8.33 -9.14
N PHE A 123 -11.03 9.17 -9.63
CA PHE A 123 -11.24 10.14 -10.70
C PHE A 123 -10.27 9.82 -11.85
N ALA A 124 -10.65 8.89 -12.72
CA ALA A 124 -9.85 8.53 -13.89
C ALA A 124 -10.18 9.49 -15.04
N MET A 125 -9.40 10.54 -15.17
CA MET A 125 -9.64 11.66 -16.10
C MET A 125 -9.06 11.45 -17.48
N SER A 126 -8.29 10.38 -17.69
CA SER A 126 -7.66 10.04 -18.96
C SER A 126 -7.83 8.56 -19.28
N PRO A 127 -7.61 8.14 -20.55
CA PRO A 127 -7.47 6.72 -20.86
C PRO A 127 -6.32 6.12 -20.07
N CYS A 128 -6.64 5.25 -19.12
CA CYS A 128 -5.67 4.59 -18.26
C CYS A 128 -6.18 3.21 -17.87
N VAL A 129 -5.29 2.41 -17.31
CA VAL A 129 -5.67 1.14 -16.67
C VAL A 129 -5.34 1.24 -15.20
N LEU A 130 -6.35 1.16 -14.35
CA LEU A 130 -6.22 1.16 -12.89
C LEU A 130 -6.65 -0.19 -12.34
N ARG A 131 -5.76 -0.82 -11.60
CA ARG A 131 -6.05 -2.03 -10.85
C ARG A 131 -6.13 -1.71 -9.36
N VAL A 132 -7.27 -2.04 -8.77
CA VAL A 132 -7.52 -1.83 -7.33
C VAL A 132 -7.76 -3.18 -6.67
N ARG A 133 -6.99 -3.43 -5.60
CA ARG A 133 -7.19 -4.59 -4.73
C ARG A 133 -7.76 -4.12 -3.41
N LEU A 134 -8.87 -4.72 -3.02
CA LEU A 134 -9.52 -4.43 -1.74
C LEU A 134 -9.38 -5.62 -0.80
N LYS A 135 -8.88 -5.34 0.39
CA LYS A 135 -8.77 -6.30 1.49
C LYS A 135 -9.60 -5.82 2.67
N ASP A 136 -10.03 -6.74 3.52
CA ASP A 136 -10.84 -6.46 4.71
C ASP A 136 -12.13 -5.69 4.39
N LYS A 137 -12.34 -4.60 5.10
CA LYS A 137 -13.50 -3.71 4.95
C LYS A 137 -13.22 -2.51 4.06
N SER A 138 -12.11 -2.52 3.33
CA SER A 138 -11.77 -1.42 2.44
C SER A 138 -12.76 -1.31 1.28
N THR A 139 -12.93 -0.10 0.78
CA THR A 139 -13.88 0.21 -0.30
C THR A 139 -13.24 1.10 -1.36
N ALA A 140 -13.77 1.00 -2.59
CA ALA A 140 -13.39 1.88 -3.69
C ALA A 140 -14.64 2.37 -4.40
N HIS A 141 -14.66 3.66 -4.73
CA HIS A 141 -15.78 4.34 -5.37
C HIS A 141 -15.33 4.99 -6.68
N LYS A 142 -16.01 4.64 -7.77
CA LYS A 142 -15.79 5.25 -9.07
C LYS A 142 -16.55 6.57 -9.14
N ALA A 143 -15.88 7.68 -8.80
CA ALA A 143 -16.49 8.99 -8.80
C ALA A 143 -16.59 9.58 -10.22
N TYR A 144 -15.52 9.45 -11.01
CA TYR A 144 -15.52 9.77 -12.44
C TYR A 144 -14.60 8.83 -13.19
N ILE A 145 -15.09 8.26 -14.30
CA ILE A 145 -14.30 7.34 -15.12
C ILE A 145 -14.39 7.76 -16.58
N HIS A 146 -13.27 8.19 -17.15
CA HIS A 146 -13.17 8.48 -18.58
C HIS A 146 -13.62 7.29 -19.40
N LYS A 147 -14.35 7.52 -20.51
CA LYS A 147 -14.94 6.46 -21.34
C LYS A 147 -13.95 5.41 -21.86
N LYS A 148 -12.67 5.79 -22.00
CA LYS A 148 -11.59 4.88 -22.41
C LYS A 148 -10.74 4.36 -21.27
N ALA A 149 -11.02 4.75 -20.03
CA ALA A 149 -10.34 4.22 -18.87
C ALA A 149 -10.88 2.85 -18.50
N GLN A 150 -10.00 1.98 -18.00
CA GLN A 150 -10.36 0.67 -17.47
C GLN A 150 -10.01 0.64 -15.98
N VAL A 151 -11.02 0.58 -15.15
CA VAL A 151 -10.87 0.47 -13.69
C VAL A 151 -11.32 -0.92 -13.27
N LYS A 152 -10.37 -1.74 -12.81
CA LYS A 152 -10.60 -3.10 -12.36
C LYS A 152 -10.49 -3.16 -10.85
N ILE A 153 -11.59 -3.36 -10.16
CA ILE A 153 -11.66 -3.49 -8.71
C ILE A 153 -11.86 -4.95 -8.36
N ARG A 154 -10.95 -5.49 -7.55
CA ARG A 154 -10.97 -6.88 -7.13
C ARG A 154 -10.92 -6.97 -5.61
N LYS A 155 -11.91 -7.66 -5.03
CA LYS A 155 -11.85 -8.10 -3.63
C LYS A 155 -10.96 -9.33 -3.51
N VAL A 156 -10.09 -9.29 -2.55
CA VAL A 156 -9.16 -10.38 -2.26
C VAL A 156 -9.38 -10.93 -0.86
#